data_4abaf013c367c94916a80bc41ecd62f5
#
_entry.id   4abaf013c367c94916a80bc41ecd62f5
#
_cell.length_a   1.000
_cell.length_b   1.000
_cell.length_c   1.000
_cell.angle_alpha   90.00
_cell.angle_beta   90.00
_cell.angle_gamma   90.00
#
_symmetry.space_group_name_H-M   'P 1'
#
loop_
_entity.id
_entity.type
_entity.pdbx_description
1 polymer ?
#
loop_
_entity_poly.entity_id
_entity_poly.type
_entity_poly.pdbx_seq_one_letter_code
_entity_poly.pdbx_strand_id
1 'polypeptide(L)'
;VSLIEFPFKSDRSTVVDEVKLSDKGLDIIVESNDWKVNVNFDVTWGFRVLDELDLCEFWKECDLTQGWFFEVLEGGWKALENTRGHFVSDKMYKHREFLIVGLNECVSVLGQELPKVTELTSSNKSLKQDS
;
A
#
# COMPACT_ATOMS: atom_id res chain seq x y z
N VAL A 1 -8.24 1.32 11.93
CA VAL A 1 -7.97 1.08 10.50
C VAL A 1 -9.25 1.03 9.71
N SER A 2 -9.19 1.51 8.50
CA SER A 2 -10.34 1.55 7.61
C SER A 2 -9.97 0.91 6.27
N LEU A 3 -10.76 -0.08 5.84
CA LEU A 3 -10.59 -0.68 4.52
C LEU A 3 -11.00 0.32 3.44
N ILE A 4 -10.14 0.49 2.45
CA ILE A 4 -10.46 1.27 1.26
C ILE A 4 -10.61 0.29 0.11
N GLU A 5 -11.81 0.24 -0.46
CA GLU A 5 -12.14 -0.73 -1.49
C GLU A 5 -11.83 -0.21 -2.88
N PHE A 6 -11.08 -1.01 -3.63
CA PHE A 6 -10.90 -0.87 -5.07
C PHE A 6 -11.56 -2.07 -5.74
N PRO A 7 -11.83 -2.01 -7.05
CA PRO A 7 -12.47 -3.14 -7.75
C PRO A 7 -11.52 -4.31 -8.00
N PHE A 8 -10.55 -4.50 -7.14
CA PHE A 8 -9.55 -5.57 -7.18
C PHE A 8 -9.55 -6.25 -5.83
N LYS A 9 -10.03 -7.48 -5.75
CA LYS A 9 -10.18 -8.19 -4.49
C LYS A 9 -8.96 -9.04 -4.16
N SER A 10 -8.48 -8.93 -2.93
CA SER A 10 -7.36 -9.72 -2.46
C SER A 10 -7.74 -11.19 -2.31
N ASP A 11 -6.73 -12.04 -2.41
CA ASP A 11 -6.81 -13.46 -2.12
C ASP A 11 -5.49 -13.89 -1.46
N ARG A 12 -5.31 -15.19 -1.24
CA ARG A 12 -4.13 -15.71 -0.56
C ARG A 12 -2.84 -15.55 -1.36
N SER A 13 -2.93 -15.23 -2.64
CA SER A 13 -1.76 -15.04 -3.49
C SER A 13 -1.42 -13.57 -3.71
N THR A 14 -2.14 -12.65 -3.10
CA THR A 14 -1.88 -11.22 -3.24
C THR A 14 -0.51 -10.90 -2.66
N VAL A 15 0.37 -10.34 -3.48
CA VAL A 15 1.75 -10.02 -3.10
C VAL A 15 2.13 -8.63 -3.58
N VAL A 16 3.06 -8.01 -2.88
CA VAL A 16 3.74 -6.80 -3.35
C VAL A 16 4.89 -7.25 -4.23
N ASP A 17 4.83 -6.90 -5.50
CA ASP A 17 5.81 -7.32 -6.50
C ASP A 17 6.98 -6.35 -6.63
N GLU A 18 6.69 -5.04 -6.56
CA GLU A 18 7.71 -4.03 -6.74
C GLU A 18 7.34 -2.74 -6.00
N VAL A 19 8.34 -2.07 -5.44
CA VAL A 19 8.21 -0.74 -4.86
C VAL A 19 9.27 0.14 -5.49
N LYS A 20 8.86 1.24 -6.12
CA LYS A 20 9.79 2.10 -6.84
C LYS A 20 9.51 3.57 -6.55
N LEU A 21 10.51 4.28 -6.07
CA LEU A 21 10.44 5.73 -5.87
C LEU A 21 11.19 6.42 -7.01
N SER A 22 10.53 7.38 -7.65
CA SER A 22 11.12 8.16 -8.74
C SER A 22 10.62 9.59 -8.68
N ASP A 23 11.01 10.41 -9.66
CA ASP A 23 10.51 11.77 -9.80
C ASP A 23 9.00 11.82 -10.10
N LYS A 24 8.42 10.70 -10.49
CA LYS A 24 6.97 10.56 -10.74
C LYS A 24 6.20 10.08 -9.51
N GLY A 25 6.84 10.04 -8.35
CA GLY A 25 6.23 9.60 -7.11
C GLY A 25 6.61 8.18 -6.74
N LEU A 26 5.78 7.58 -5.93
CA LEU A 26 5.96 6.21 -5.44
C LEU A 26 5.03 5.27 -6.20
N ASP A 27 5.61 4.28 -6.85
CA ASP A 27 4.87 3.24 -7.56
C ASP A 27 5.00 1.92 -6.80
N ILE A 28 3.87 1.28 -6.54
CA ILE A 28 3.83 -0.03 -5.88
C ILE A 28 3.04 -0.97 -6.75
N ILE A 29 3.68 -2.05 -7.20
CA ILE A 29 3.00 -3.05 -8.01
C ILE A 29 2.52 -4.16 -7.09
N VAL A 30 1.21 -4.40 -7.14
CA VAL A 30 0.53 -5.43 -6.35
C VAL A 30 -0.12 -6.41 -7.31
N GLU A 31 0.10 -7.69 -7.08
CA GLU A 31 -0.39 -8.75 -7.95
C GLU A 31 -1.17 -9.78 -7.16
N SER A 32 -2.28 -10.22 -7.73
CA SER A 32 -3.08 -11.32 -7.21
C SER A 32 -3.33 -12.33 -8.35
N ASN A 33 -4.09 -13.39 -8.10
CA ASN A 33 -4.37 -14.38 -9.14
C ASN A 33 -5.08 -13.78 -10.35
N ASP A 34 -5.99 -12.84 -10.13
CA ASP A 34 -6.88 -12.35 -11.16
C ASP A 34 -6.53 -10.96 -11.67
N TRP A 35 -5.59 -10.27 -11.04
CA TRP A 35 -5.28 -8.90 -11.40
C TRP A 35 -3.85 -8.51 -11.01
N LYS A 36 -3.37 -7.47 -11.66
CA LYS A 36 -2.11 -6.81 -11.34
C LYS A 36 -2.31 -5.31 -11.52
N VAL A 37 -1.93 -4.55 -10.53
CA VAL A 37 -2.14 -3.10 -10.54
C VAL A 37 -0.87 -2.36 -10.17
N ASN A 38 -0.78 -1.12 -10.62
CA ASN A 38 0.19 -0.14 -10.14
C ASN A 38 -0.55 0.86 -9.25
N VAL A 39 -0.08 0.98 -8.02
CA VAL A 39 -0.57 1.96 -7.06
C VAL A 39 0.40 3.12 -7.04
N ASN A 40 -0.03 4.27 -7.52
CA ASN A 40 0.84 5.45 -7.62
C ASN A 40 0.41 6.52 -6.63
N PHE A 41 1.36 6.92 -5.79
CA PHE A 41 1.25 8.09 -4.93
C PHE A 41 2.08 9.20 -5.55
N ASP A 42 1.45 10.22 -6.10
CA ASP A 42 2.12 11.37 -6.72
C ASP A 42 3.13 12.00 -5.77
N VAL A 43 2.72 12.18 -4.53
CA VAL A 43 3.56 12.75 -3.48
C VAL A 43 3.54 11.82 -2.29
N THR A 44 4.72 11.42 -1.81
CA THR A 44 4.86 10.69 -0.57
C THR A 44 5.85 11.41 0.33
N TRP A 45 5.54 11.46 1.62
CA TRP A 45 6.40 12.04 2.65
C TRP A 45 7.27 11.00 3.31
N GLY A 46 6.99 9.73 3.05
CA GLY A 46 7.75 8.60 3.52
C GLY A 46 7.02 7.31 3.23
N PHE A 47 7.79 6.24 3.15
CA PHE A 47 7.24 4.90 3.03
C PHE A 47 8.22 3.92 3.65
N ARG A 48 7.70 2.76 4.04
CA ARG A 48 8.54 1.66 4.54
C ARG A 48 7.95 0.34 4.09
N VAL A 49 8.83 -0.63 3.85
CA VAL A 49 8.48 -1.99 3.48
C VAL A 49 8.80 -2.87 4.67
N LEU A 50 7.83 -3.64 5.12
CA LEU A 50 7.94 -4.48 6.31
C LEU A 50 7.56 -5.91 5.98
N ASP A 51 8.20 -6.85 6.69
CA ASP A 51 7.71 -8.21 6.74
C ASP A 51 6.33 -8.23 7.41
N GLU A 52 5.45 -9.13 6.97
CA GLU A 52 4.10 -9.21 7.55
C GLU A 52 4.12 -9.44 9.06
N LEU A 53 5.12 -10.12 9.58
CA LEU A 53 5.24 -10.39 11.02
C LEU A 53 5.45 -9.12 11.84
N ASP A 54 6.00 -8.08 11.23
CA ASP A 54 6.24 -6.82 11.93
C ASP A 54 4.97 -5.98 12.08
N LEU A 55 3.86 -6.43 11.50
CA LEU A 55 2.57 -5.73 11.54
C LEU A 55 1.52 -6.51 12.33
N CYS A 56 1.93 -7.41 13.22
CA CYS A 56 0.99 -8.25 13.96
C CYS A 56 -0.03 -7.45 14.78
N GLU A 57 0.26 -6.23 15.14
CA GLU A 57 -0.69 -5.35 15.82
C GLU A 57 -1.92 -5.01 14.97
N PHE A 58 -1.81 -5.12 13.63
CA PHE A 58 -2.90 -4.84 12.71
C PHE A 58 -3.58 -6.08 12.15
N TRP A 59 -3.09 -7.28 12.48
CA TRP A 59 -3.54 -8.52 11.85
C TRP A 59 -5.03 -8.79 11.95
N LYS A 60 -5.65 -8.39 13.04
CA LYS A 60 -7.08 -8.60 13.21
C LYS A 60 -7.90 -7.74 12.27
N GLU A 61 -7.34 -6.62 11.81
CA GLU A 61 -8.05 -5.60 11.04
C GLU A 61 -7.57 -5.52 9.60
N CYS A 62 -6.35 -5.96 9.32
CA CYS A 62 -5.68 -5.75 8.04
C CYS A 62 -5.10 -7.04 7.48
N ASP A 63 -5.92 -8.06 7.26
CA ASP A 63 -5.44 -9.27 6.60
C ASP A 63 -6.05 -9.40 5.19
N LEU A 64 -5.49 -10.30 4.39
CA LEU A 64 -5.90 -10.49 3.00
C LEU A 64 -7.32 -11.06 2.84
N THR A 65 -7.92 -11.58 3.89
CA THR A 65 -9.32 -12.01 3.85
C THR A 65 -10.26 -10.83 3.85
N GLN A 66 -9.81 -9.68 4.35
CA GLN A 66 -10.60 -8.45 4.41
C GLN A 66 -10.31 -7.54 3.22
N GLY A 67 -9.07 -7.46 2.79
CA GLY A 67 -8.67 -6.61 1.69
C GLY A 67 -7.15 -6.45 1.62
N TRP A 68 -6.68 -5.56 0.77
CA TRP A 68 -5.24 -5.35 0.58
C TRP A 68 -4.81 -3.89 0.74
N PHE A 69 -5.76 -2.96 0.84
CA PHE A 69 -5.46 -1.53 0.97
C PHE A 69 -6.28 -0.94 2.12
N PHE A 70 -5.60 -0.33 3.08
CA PHE A 70 -6.21 0.23 4.29
C PHE A 70 -5.68 1.62 4.56
N GLU A 71 -6.47 2.42 5.25
CA GLU A 71 -6.00 3.65 5.85
C GLU A 71 -5.87 3.43 7.36
N VAL A 72 -4.72 3.79 7.92
CA VAL A 72 -4.43 3.68 9.34
C VAL A 72 -4.78 5.01 10.00
N LEU A 73 -5.85 5.04 10.78
CA LEU A 73 -6.37 6.28 11.34
C LEU A 73 -5.67 6.66 12.64
N GLU A 74 -5.19 5.67 13.39
CA GLU A 74 -4.47 5.93 14.64
C GLU A 74 -3.61 4.72 15.01
N GLY A 75 -2.60 4.94 15.85
CA GLY A 75 -1.80 3.86 16.40
C GLY A 75 -0.78 3.25 15.45
N GLY A 76 -0.51 3.86 14.30
CA GLY A 76 0.41 3.32 13.31
C GLY A 76 1.76 4.01 13.29
N TRP A 77 2.43 3.92 12.16
CA TRP A 77 3.77 4.49 11.95
C TRP A 77 3.78 6.01 12.11
N LYS A 78 2.78 6.69 11.55
CA LYS A 78 2.66 8.14 11.69
C LYS A 78 2.60 8.55 13.15
N ALA A 79 1.80 7.84 13.96
CA ALA A 79 1.70 8.13 15.38
C ALA A 79 3.04 7.94 16.08
N LEU A 80 3.76 6.88 15.72
CA LEU A 80 5.10 6.61 16.26
C LEU A 80 6.09 7.71 15.88
N GLU A 81 6.09 8.15 14.64
CA GLU A 81 6.97 9.23 14.18
C GLU A 81 6.66 10.55 14.91
N ASN A 82 5.39 10.83 15.17
CA ASN A 82 5.00 12.04 15.89
C ASN A 82 5.54 12.07 17.32
N THR A 83 5.78 10.93 17.94
CA THR A 83 6.35 10.88 19.30
C THR A 83 7.80 11.38 19.35
N ARG A 84 8.49 11.41 18.22
CA ARG A 84 9.89 11.84 18.16
C ARG A 84 10.05 13.37 18.26
N GLY A 85 8.96 14.11 18.09
CA GLY A 85 8.99 15.57 18.21
C GLY A 85 9.64 16.32 17.05
N HIS A 86 10.14 15.61 16.05
CA HIS A 86 10.84 16.21 14.89
C HIS A 86 10.16 15.90 13.56
N PHE A 87 8.96 15.38 13.60
CA PHE A 87 8.21 15.08 12.38
C PHE A 87 7.50 16.34 11.87
N VAL A 88 8.29 17.25 11.33
CA VAL A 88 7.83 18.60 10.98
C VAL A 88 6.81 18.57 9.85
N SER A 89 7.00 17.71 8.86
CA SER A 89 6.10 17.68 7.71
C SER A 89 4.66 17.32 8.10
N ASP A 90 4.45 16.45 9.09
CA ASP A 90 3.10 16.14 9.54
C ASP A 90 2.42 17.33 10.22
N LYS A 91 3.20 18.11 10.97
CA LYS A 91 2.66 19.32 11.62
C LYS A 91 2.18 20.34 10.61
N MET A 92 2.83 20.41 9.45
CA MET A 92 2.48 21.37 8.40
C MET A 92 1.39 20.86 7.46
N TYR A 93 1.39 19.56 7.13
CA TYR A 93 0.57 19.02 6.05
C TYR A 93 -0.44 17.96 6.47
N LYS A 94 -0.40 17.47 7.71
CA LYS A 94 -1.33 16.48 8.26
C LYS A 94 -1.41 15.23 7.38
N HIS A 95 -0.37 14.42 7.42
CA HIS A 95 -0.29 13.22 6.61
C HIS A 95 -1.39 12.21 6.91
N ARG A 96 -1.77 11.48 5.88
CA ARG A 96 -2.56 10.26 6.01
C ARG A 96 -1.62 9.07 5.89
N GLU A 97 -1.92 8.03 6.62
CA GLU A 97 -1.14 6.80 6.55
C GLU A 97 -1.94 5.71 5.86
N PHE A 98 -1.36 5.11 4.82
CA PHE A 98 -1.96 4.00 4.09
C PHE A 98 -1.13 2.75 4.29
N LEU A 99 -1.80 1.60 4.25
CA LEU A 99 -1.17 0.30 4.40
C LEU A 99 -1.58 -0.62 3.26
N ILE A 100 -0.60 -1.10 2.53
CA ILE A 100 -0.79 -2.12 1.49
C ILE A 100 -0.32 -3.45 2.07
N VAL A 101 -1.22 -4.45 2.06
CA VAL A 101 -0.95 -5.76 2.63
C VAL A 101 -0.71 -6.75 1.53
N GLY A 102 0.42 -7.45 1.59
CA GLY A 102 0.72 -8.58 0.72
C GLY A 102 1.09 -9.79 1.55
N LEU A 103 1.05 -10.96 0.94
CA LEU A 103 1.43 -12.21 1.61
C LEU A 103 2.89 -12.19 2.02
N ASN A 104 3.74 -11.58 1.22
CA ASN A 104 5.20 -11.53 1.43
C ASN A 104 5.63 -10.31 2.24
N GLU A 105 5.08 -9.14 1.91
CA GLU A 105 5.51 -7.88 2.48
C GLU A 105 4.35 -6.93 2.60
N CYS A 106 4.46 -5.96 3.49
CA CYS A 106 3.50 -4.88 3.64
C CYS A 106 4.20 -3.55 3.43
N VAL A 107 3.48 -2.58 2.87
CA VAL A 107 4.04 -1.25 2.60
C VAL A 107 3.19 -0.20 3.31
N SER A 108 3.83 0.58 4.17
CA SER A 108 3.21 1.74 4.81
C SER A 108 3.62 3.00 4.05
N VAL A 109 2.66 3.86 3.75
CA VAL A 109 2.90 5.09 2.99
C VAL A 109 2.30 6.28 3.72
N LEU A 110 3.09 7.33 3.85
CA LEU A 110 2.62 8.62 4.37
C LEU A 110 2.36 9.54 3.18
N GLY A 111 1.11 9.92 2.99
CA GLY A 111 0.71 10.79 1.90
C GLY A 111 -0.44 11.69 2.33
N GLN A 112 -1.05 12.39 1.40
CA GLN A 112 -2.18 13.27 1.69
C GLN A 112 -3.45 12.85 0.96
N GLU A 113 -3.30 12.20 -0.18
CA GLU A 113 -4.42 11.81 -1.03
C GLU A 113 -4.38 10.33 -1.33
N LEU A 114 -5.53 9.78 -1.69
CA LEU A 114 -5.61 8.41 -2.16
C LEU A 114 -4.76 8.24 -3.42
N PRO A 115 -4.14 7.07 -3.60
CA PRO A 115 -3.33 6.83 -4.77
C PRO A 115 -4.19 6.63 -6.02
N LYS A 116 -3.55 6.73 -7.17
CA LYS A 116 -4.13 6.30 -8.44
C LYS A 116 -3.81 4.83 -8.64
N VAL A 117 -4.82 4.01 -8.84
CA VAL A 117 -4.66 2.57 -9.07
C VAL A 117 -4.95 2.27 -10.53
N THR A 118 -3.97 1.71 -11.23
CA THR A 118 -4.05 1.42 -12.65
C THR A 118 -3.83 -0.06 -12.89
N GLU A 119 -4.72 -0.70 -13.61
CA GLU A 119 -4.60 -2.11 -13.93
C GLU A 119 -3.53 -2.36 -14.99
N LEU A 120 -2.70 -3.38 -14.78
CA LEU A 120 -1.60 -3.74 -15.66
C LEU A 120 -1.80 -5.09 -16.35
N THR A 121 -2.74 -5.88 -15.90
CA THR A 121 -2.84 -7.28 -16.30
C THR A 121 -3.34 -7.51 -17.72
N SER A 122 -4.09 -6.57 -18.27
CA SER A 122 -4.71 -6.77 -19.60
C SER A 122 -3.66 -7.10 -20.67
N SER A 123 -2.57 -6.33 -20.74
CA SER A 123 -1.51 -6.57 -21.70
C SER A 123 -0.75 -7.86 -21.41
N ASN A 124 -0.56 -8.20 -20.14
CA ASN A 124 0.11 -9.44 -19.77
C ASN A 124 -0.70 -10.67 -20.15
N LYS A 125 -2.00 -10.59 -19.98
CA LYS A 125 -2.90 -11.68 -20.36
C LYS A 125 -2.88 -11.90 -21.87
N SER A 126 -2.89 -10.84 -22.64
CA SER A 126 -2.80 -10.92 -24.09
C SER A 126 -1.54 -11.61 -24.56
N LEU A 127 -0.39 -11.27 -23.98
CA LEU A 127 0.87 -11.89 -24.31
C LEU A 127 0.87 -13.39 -23.99
N LYS A 128 0.27 -13.78 -22.88
CA LYS A 128 0.18 -15.19 -22.51
C LYS A 128 -0.73 -15.97 -23.45
N GLN A 129 -1.77 -15.36 -23.94
CA GLN A 129 -2.71 -16.01 -24.85
C GLN A 129 -2.10 -16.20 -26.24
N ASP A 130 -1.27 -15.27 -26.66
CA ASP A 130 -0.61 -15.35 -27.95
C ASP A 130 0.49 -16.40 -28.04
N SER A 131 0.93 -16.83 -26.89
CA SER A 131 1.94 -17.87 -26.82
C SER A 131 1.30 -19.25 -26.76
#